data_f7a40df6836ceb1d8c09c72f497b3f81
#
_entry.id   f7a40df6836ceb1d8c09c72f497b3f81
#
_cell.length_a   1.000
_cell.length_b   1.000
_cell.length_c   1.000
_cell.angle_alpha   90.00
_cell.angle_beta   90.00
_cell.angle_gamma   90.00
#
_symmetry.space_group_name_H-M   'P 1'
#
loop_
_entity.id
_entity.type
_entity.pdbx_description
1 polymer ?
#
loop_
_entity_poly.entity_id
_entity_poly.type
_entity_poly.pdbx_seq_one_letter_code
_entity_poly.pdbx_strand_id
1 'polypeptide(L)'
;DEKHPYQGQSPYSATKIGADRLAESFYRSFNLPVSIVRPFNTFGPRQSARAVIPTIISQLLAGKEEIKLGSLTPTRDFNYVKDTAAGFIAIAESDQTIGQEINIATQQEISIGELAQEIIAQINPKAKIVCDEQRLRPEKSEVNRLLGSNAKIKELTDWQQKYTFAQGIAETIAWMRDHMDAYKADIYNV
;
A
#
# COMPACT_ATOMS: atom_id res chain seq x y z
N ASP A 1 5.48 -13.06 -7.00
CA ASP A 1 6.55 -13.35 -6.04
C ASP A 1 7.82 -12.55 -6.39
N GLU A 2 8.90 -12.78 -5.67
CA GLU A 2 10.18 -12.08 -5.83
C GLU A 2 10.90 -12.40 -7.15
N LYS A 3 10.45 -13.42 -7.88
CA LYS A 3 10.96 -13.78 -9.21
C LYS A 3 10.25 -13.00 -10.33
N HIS A 4 9.28 -12.14 -9.99
CA HIS A 4 8.60 -11.31 -10.98
C HIS A 4 9.62 -10.45 -11.75
N PRO A 5 9.54 -10.42 -13.10
CA PRO A 5 10.51 -9.66 -13.91
C PRO A 5 10.52 -8.17 -13.57
N TYR A 6 11.71 -7.58 -13.52
CA TYR A 6 11.85 -6.14 -13.37
C TYR A 6 11.41 -5.44 -14.66
N GLN A 7 10.39 -4.62 -14.55
CA GLN A 7 9.90 -3.82 -15.67
C GLN A 7 9.68 -2.37 -15.24
N GLY A 8 10.50 -1.48 -15.74
CA GLY A 8 10.44 -0.04 -15.47
C GLY A 8 9.30 0.64 -16.22
N GLN A 9 8.06 0.38 -15.83
CA GLN A 9 6.84 0.88 -16.50
C GLN A 9 6.63 2.40 -16.31
N SER A 10 7.32 2.99 -15.33
CA SER A 10 7.29 4.43 -15.04
C SER A 10 8.67 4.90 -14.54
N PRO A 11 8.98 6.22 -14.57
CA PRO A 11 10.18 6.74 -13.95
C PRO A 11 10.32 6.33 -12.48
N TYR A 12 9.22 6.32 -11.73
CA TYR A 12 9.20 5.86 -10.34
C TYR A 12 9.63 4.39 -10.22
N SER A 13 9.04 3.47 -11.00
CA SER A 13 9.42 2.06 -10.94
C SER A 13 10.86 1.82 -11.36
N ALA A 14 11.36 2.56 -12.36
CA ALA A 14 12.76 2.51 -12.78
C ALA A 14 13.72 2.91 -11.64
N THR A 15 13.40 3.97 -10.88
CA THR A 15 14.23 4.38 -9.73
C THR A 15 14.24 3.34 -8.61
N LYS A 16 13.10 2.65 -8.37
CA LYS A 16 13.03 1.57 -7.37
C LYS A 16 13.84 0.35 -7.79
N ILE A 17 13.76 -0.04 -9.07
CA ILE A 17 14.60 -1.11 -9.62
C ILE A 17 16.10 -0.74 -9.48
N GLY A 18 16.48 0.49 -9.80
CA GLY A 18 17.84 0.98 -9.63
C GLY A 18 18.32 0.90 -8.18
N ALA A 19 17.47 1.28 -7.21
CA ALA A 19 17.78 1.20 -5.80
C ALA A 19 18.00 -0.26 -5.34
N ASP A 20 17.15 -1.20 -5.76
CA ASP A 20 17.31 -2.62 -5.44
C ASP A 20 18.63 -3.16 -6.01
N ARG A 21 18.96 -2.84 -7.27
CA ARG A 21 20.23 -3.29 -7.91
C ARG A 21 21.45 -2.65 -7.27
N LEU A 22 21.36 -1.40 -6.83
CA LEU A 22 22.45 -0.75 -6.09
C LEU A 22 22.68 -1.45 -4.74
N ALA A 23 21.64 -1.71 -3.97
CA ALA A 23 21.74 -2.42 -2.70
C ALA A 23 22.34 -3.82 -2.88
N GLU A 24 21.86 -4.58 -3.87
CA GLU A 24 22.41 -5.89 -4.22
C GLU A 24 23.91 -5.83 -4.57
N SER A 25 24.34 -4.80 -5.30
CA SER A 25 25.75 -4.64 -5.70
C SER A 25 26.68 -4.48 -4.49
N PHE A 26 26.25 -3.79 -3.44
CA PHE A 26 27.01 -3.67 -2.19
C PHE A 26 27.11 -4.99 -1.45
N TYR A 27 26.05 -5.77 -1.42
CA TYR A 27 26.11 -7.13 -0.88
C TYR A 27 27.13 -7.99 -1.63
N ARG A 28 27.03 -8.03 -2.98
CA ARG A 28 27.90 -8.88 -3.81
C ARG A 28 29.36 -8.46 -3.84
N SER A 29 29.63 -7.15 -3.84
CA SER A 29 30.99 -6.62 -4.01
C SER A 29 31.73 -6.44 -2.69
N PHE A 30 31.01 -6.17 -1.60
CA PHE A 30 31.62 -5.77 -0.32
C PHE A 30 31.15 -6.63 0.86
N ASN A 31 30.36 -7.67 0.62
CA ASN A 31 29.75 -8.50 1.67
C ASN A 31 28.96 -7.70 2.71
N LEU A 32 28.40 -6.54 2.31
CA LEU A 32 27.54 -5.77 3.19
C LEU A 32 26.26 -6.57 3.48
N PRO A 33 25.89 -6.82 4.76
CA PRO A 33 24.69 -7.60 5.08
C PRO A 33 23.42 -6.80 4.77
N VAL A 34 22.91 -6.95 3.56
CA VAL A 34 21.74 -6.21 3.05
C VAL A 34 20.59 -7.18 2.78
N SER A 35 19.40 -6.83 3.25
CA SER A 35 18.13 -7.44 2.85
C SER A 35 17.29 -6.38 2.10
N ILE A 36 16.73 -6.75 0.96
CA ILE A 36 15.90 -5.84 0.16
C ILE A 36 14.43 -6.12 0.46
N VAL A 37 13.74 -5.14 1.04
CA VAL A 37 12.34 -5.29 1.43
C VAL A 37 11.43 -4.57 0.42
N ARG A 38 10.42 -5.28 -0.07
CA ARG A 38 9.40 -4.77 -1.00
C ARG A 38 8.02 -4.83 -0.35
N PRO A 39 7.65 -3.81 0.45
CA PRO A 39 6.30 -3.75 1.00
C PRO A 39 5.30 -3.43 -0.10
N PHE A 40 4.19 -4.17 -0.14
CA PHE A 40 3.04 -3.85 -0.97
C PHE A 40 2.29 -2.64 -0.39
N ASN A 41 1.16 -2.23 -0.98
CA ASN A 41 0.53 -0.96 -0.61
C ASN A 41 0.25 -0.87 0.90
N THR A 42 1.16 -0.24 1.61
CA THR A 42 1.01 -0.02 3.05
C THR A 42 0.01 1.09 3.32
N PHE A 43 -0.92 0.85 4.25
CA PHE A 43 -1.90 1.83 4.70
C PHE A 43 -1.98 1.88 6.23
N GLY A 44 -2.52 2.98 6.76
CA GLY A 44 -2.69 3.16 8.19
C GLY A 44 -2.68 4.63 8.61
N PRO A 45 -2.68 4.89 9.92
CA PRO A 45 -2.51 6.22 10.49
C PRO A 45 -1.30 6.97 9.87
N ARG A 46 -1.45 8.27 9.67
CA ARG A 46 -0.43 9.18 9.10
C ARG A 46 -0.11 8.96 7.61
N GLN A 47 -0.87 8.13 6.91
CA GLN A 47 -0.68 7.98 5.46
C GLN A 47 -0.96 9.30 4.74
N SER A 48 -0.17 9.58 3.69
CA SER A 48 -0.31 10.78 2.87
C SER A 48 -1.70 10.89 2.23
N ALA A 49 -2.25 12.11 2.20
CA ALA A 49 -3.50 12.43 1.51
C ALA A 49 -3.51 12.13 -0.01
N ARG A 50 -2.36 11.81 -0.60
CA ARG A 50 -2.24 11.34 -2.00
C ARG A 50 -2.72 9.90 -2.19
N ALA A 51 -2.74 9.11 -1.14
CA ALA A 51 -3.15 7.71 -1.21
C ALA A 51 -4.67 7.57 -1.21
N VAL A 52 -5.19 6.52 -1.85
CA VAL A 52 -6.62 6.32 -2.06
C VAL A 52 -7.40 6.18 -0.75
N ILE A 53 -6.89 5.45 0.24
CA ILE A 53 -7.56 5.23 1.53
C ILE A 53 -7.79 6.55 2.28
N PRO A 54 -6.76 7.37 2.57
CA PRO A 54 -7.00 8.67 3.20
C PRO A 54 -7.83 9.63 2.33
N THR A 55 -7.75 9.55 1.00
CA THR A 55 -8.61 10.33 0.11
C THR A 55 -10.09 10.00 0.31
N ILE A 56 -10.45 8.72 0.45
CA ILE A 56 -11.84 8.30 0.69
C ILE A 56 -12.27 8.73 2.10
N ILE A 57 -11.48 8.39 3.12
CA ILE A 57 -11.80 8.67 4.52
C ILE A 57 -11.98 10.18 4.76
N SER A 58 -11.07 11.01 4.24
CA SER A 58 -11.14 12.47 4.45
C SER A 58 -12.39 13.08 3.82
N GLN A 59 -12.81 12.65 2.63
CA GLN A 59 -14.04 13.10 2.00
C GLN A 59 -15.27 12.72 2.85
N LEU A 60 -15.33 11.48 3.33
CA LEU A 60 -16.43 11.00 4.16
C LEU A 60 -16.50 11.70 5.53
N LEU A 61 -15.37 11.88 6.20
CA LEU A 61 -15.31 12.58 7.49
C LEU A 61 -15.61 14.07 7.36
N ALA A 62 -15.37 14.67 6.19
CA ALA A 62 -15.80 16.04 5.88
C ALA A 62 -17.31 16.14 5.55
N GLY A 63 -18.07 15.05 5.68
CA GLY A 63 -19.52 15.04 5.47
C GLY A 63 -19.98 15.01 4.02
N LYS A 64 -19.09 14.68 3.07
CA LYS A 64 -19.47 14.59 1.65
C LYS A 64 -20.37 13.37 1.41
N GLU A 65 -21.44 13.57 0.68
CA GLU A 65 -22.34 12.52 0.22
C GLU A 65 -21.91 11.91 -1.12
N GLU A 66 -21.07 12.62 -1.87
CA GLU A 66 -20.45 12.15 -3.11
C GLU A 66 -18.94 12.07 -2.96
N ILE A 67 -18.41 10.86 -3.11
CA ILE A 67 -16.98 10.56 -3.00
C ILE A 67 -16.37 10.50 -4.39
N LYS A 68 -15.47 11.42 -4.68
CA LYS A 68 -14.80 11.52 -5.97
C LYS A 68 -13.60 10.58 -6.04
N LEU A 69 -13.63 9.62 -6.97
CA LEU A 69 -12.57 8.67 -7.23
C LEU A 69 -12.29 8.57 -8.74
N GLY A 70 -11.10 8.08 -9.10
CA GLY A 70 -10.76 7.71 -10.47
C GLY A 70 -11.26 6.30 -10.82
N SER A 71 -10.41 5.47 -11.44
CA SER A 71 -10.75 4.10 -11.80
C SER A 71 -11.03 3.24 -10.57
N LEU A 72 -12.13 2.47 -10.62
CA LEU A 72 -12.59 1.59 -9.53
C LEU A 72 -12.17 0.13 -9.73
N THR A 73 -11.75 -0.24 -10.93
CA THR A 73 -11.47 -1.63 -11.30
C THR A 73 -10.09 -2.16 -10.90
N PRO A 74 -9.01 -1.33 -10.81
CA PRO A 74 -7.71 -1.84 -10.42
C PRO A 74 -7.74 -2.50 -9.04
N THR A 75 -7.05 -3.65 -8.92
CA THR A 75 -6.93 -4.36 -7.65
C THR A 75 -5.57 -4.15 -7.00
N ARG A 76 -5.54 -4.13 -5.68
CA ARG A 76 -4.32 -3.93 -4.87
C ARG A 76 -4.30 -4.87 -3.68
N ASP A 77 -3.09 -5.23 -3.28
CA ASP A 77 -2.80 -5.89 -2.02
C ASP A 77 -2.43 -4.80 -1.00
N PHE A 78 -3.26 -4.63 0.03
CA PHE A 78 -3.09 -3.61 1.04
C PHE A 78 -2.62 -4.20 2.36
N ASN A 79 -1.45 -3.74 2.84
CA ASN A 79 -0.87 -4.13 4.11
C ASN A 79 -1.12 -3.07 5.18
N TYR A 80 -1.62 -3.48 6.33
CA TYR A 80 -1.72 -2.55 7.45
C TYR A 80 -0.33 -2.20 7.98
N VAL A 81 -0.11 -0.93 8.30
CA VAL A 81 1.21 -0.39 8.65
C VAL A 81 1.91 -1.11 9.81
N LYS A 82 1.16 -1.62 10.78
CA LYS A 82 1.73 -2.37 11.90
C LYS A 82 2.28 -3.73 11.45
N ASP A 83 1.62 -4.41 10.52
CA ASP A 83 2.10 -5.66 9.93
C ASP A 83 3.31 -5.41 9.02
N THR A 84 3.30 -4.30 8.27
CA THR A 84 4.46 -3.89 7.48
C THR A 84 5.66 -3.62 8.38
N ALA A 85 5.49 -2.84 9.45
CA ALA A 85 6.57 -2.55 10.41
C ALA A 85 7.11 -3.82 11.09
N ALA A 86 6.21 -4.73 11.50
CA ALA A 86 6.61 -6.03 12.04
C ALA A 86 7.40 -6.87 11.02
N GLY A 87 7.04 -6.78 9.73
CA GLY A 87 7.78 -7.44 8.65
C GLY A 87 9.20 -6.90 8.48
N PHE A 88 9.37 -5.58 8.54
CA PHE A 88 10.72 -4.98 8.53
C PHE A 88 11.58 -5.45 9.70
N ILE A 89 11.01 -5.51 10.90
CA ILE A 89 11.71 -5.97 12.10
C ILE A 89 12.11 -7.46 11.95
N ALA A 90 11.16 -8.32 11.58
CA ALA A 90 11.42 -9.74 11.41
C ALA A 90 12.51 -10.03 10.35
N ILE A 91 12.50 -9.26 9.25
CA ILE A 91 13.54 -9.36 8.22
C ILE A 91 14.91 -8.91 8.77
N ALA A 92 14.95 -7.83 9.53
CA ALA A 92 16.19 -7.31 10.09
C ALA A 92 16.80 -8.23 11.19
N GLU A 93 15.98 -9.01 11.87
CA GLU A 93 16.38 -9.94 12.93
C GLU A 93 16.80 -11.34 12.41
N SER A 94 16.58 -11.64 11.11
CA SER A 94 16.87 -12.95 10.53
C SER A 94 18.08 -12.89 9.59
N ASP A 95 19.15 -13.60 9.95
CA ASP A 95 20.35 -13.76 9.09
C ASP A 95 20.03 -14.47 7.76
N GLN A 96 18.94 -15.24 7.68
CA GLN A 96 18.54 -15.95 6.48
C GLN A 96 18.05 -14.99 5.37
N THR A 97 17.74 -13.74 5.73
CA THR A 97 17.26 -12.72 4.80
C THR A 97 18.39 -11.95 4.11
N ILE A 98 19.63 -12.08 4.59
CA ILE A 98 20.78 -11.37 4.03
C ILE A 98 21.01 -11.80 2.57
N GLY A 99 21.16 -10.82 1.69
CA GLY A 99 21.30 -11.01 0.24
C GLY A 99 20.00 -11.39 -0.46
N GLN A 100 18.85 -11.32 0.22
CA GLN A 100 17.54 -11.70 -0.31
C GLN A 100 16.68 -10.49 -0.63
N GLU A 101 15.83 -10.65 -1.63
CA GLU A 101 14.67 -9.77 -1.91
C GLU A 101 13.44 -10.41 -1.28
N ILE A 102 12.66 -9.64 -0.51
CA ILE A 102 11.56 -10.18 0.28
C ILE A 102 10.34 -9.26 0.19
N ASN A 103 9.22 -9.81 -0.24
CA ASN A 103 7.95 -9.13 -0.27
C ASN A 103 7.28 -9.15 1.11
N ILE A 104 6.66 -8.02 1.50
CA ILE A 104 5.68 -7.97 2.58
C ILE A 104 4.33 -7.72 1.93
N ALA A 105 3.48 -8.75 1.90
CA ALA A 105 2.18 -8.77 1.23
C ALA A 105 1.16 -9.56 2.05
N THR A 106 -0.14 -9.31 1.83
CA THR A 106 -1.21 -10.06 2.49
C THR A 106 -1.65 -11.30 1.70
N GLN A 107 -1.32 -11.39 0.43
CA GLN A 107 -1.86 -12.34 -0.55
C GLN A 107 -3.38 -12.19 -0.75
N GLN A 108 -3.92 -11.02 -0.46
CA GLN A 108 -5.32 -10.69 -0.69
C GLN A 108 -5.40 -9.45 -1.56
N GLU A 109 -6.23 -9.50 -2.58
CA GLU A 109 -6.45 -8.33 -3.43
C GLU A 109 -7.89 -7.84 -3.27
N ILE A 110 -8.05 -6.54 -3.31
CA ILE A 110 -9.34 -5.87 -3.29
C ILE A 110 -9.33 -4.78 -4.37
N SER A 111 -10.44 -4.61 -5.09
CA SER A 111 -10.57 -3.52 -6.04
C SER A 111 -10.73 -2.17 -5.32
N ILE A 112 -10.39 -1.08 -6.01
CA ILE A 112 -10.60 0.27 -5.48
C ILE A 112 -12.09 0.53 -5.20
N GLY A 113 -12.98 -0.06 -6.00
CA GLY A 113 -14.43 0.05 -5.79
C GLY A 113 -14.88 -0.66 -4.52
N GLU A 114 -14.48 -1.92 -4.30
CA GLU A 114 -14.80 -2.68 -3.08
C GLU A 114 -14.20 -2.02 -1.83
N LEU A 115 -12.94 -1.58 -1.91
CA LEU A 115 -12.30 -0.79 -0.87
C LEU A 115 -13.12 0.43 -0.47
N ALA A 116 -13.59 1.20 -1.46
CA ALA A 116 -14.39 2.39 -1.20
C ALA A 116 -15.74 2.05 -0.55
N GLN A 117 -16.40 0.99 -0.99
CA GLN A 117 -17.65 0.52 -0.40
C GLN A 117 -17.47 0.09 1.07
N GLU A 118 -16.37 -0.59 1.38
CA GLU A 118 -16.08 -1.00 2.76
C GLU A 118 -15.87 0.21 3.69
N ILE A 119 -15.14 1.23 3.23
CA ILE A 119 -14.95 2.47 4.00
C ILE A 119 -16.25 3.27 4.13
N ILE A 120 -17.02 3.37 3.05
CA ILE A 120 -18.34 4.03 3.04
C ILE A 120 -19.27 3.36 4.07
N ALA A 121 -19.33 2.04 4.12
CA ALA A 121 -20.15 1.31 5.06
C ALA A 121 -19.80 1.61 6.53
N GLN A 122 -18.52 1.90 6.82
CA GLN A 122 -18.07 2.20 8.18
C GLN A 122 -18.28 3.67 8.61
N ILE A 123 -18.34 4.63 7.67
CA ILE A 123 -18.41 6.07 7.98
C ILE A 123 -19.77 6.67 7.64
N ASN A 124 -20.24 6.51 6.40
CA ASN A 124 -21.49 7.05 5.91
C ASN A 124 -22.11 6.14 4.83
N PRO A 125 -22.94 5.17 5.20
CA PRO A 125 -23.54 4.21 4.26
C PRO A 125 -24.43 4.84 3.16
N LYS A 126 -24.76 6.13 3.26
CA LYS A 126 -25.56 6.84 2.26
C LYS A 126 -24.71 7.48 1.16
N ALA A 127 -23.40 7.60 1.36
CA ALA A 127 -22.50 8.20 0.40
C ALA A 127 -22.40 7.39 -0.89
N LYS A 128 -22.22 8.09 -2.02
CA LYS A 128 -22.12 7.51 -3.35
C LYS A 128 -20.76 7.77 -3.95
N ILE A 129 -20.28 6.83 -4.75
CA ILE A 129 -19.04 7.01 -5.51
C ILE A 129 -19.37 7.70 -6.83
N VAL A 130 -18.62 8.76 -7.15
CA VAL A 130 -18.69 9.49 -8.42
C VAL A 130 -17.32 9.43 -9.09
N CYS A 131 -17.31 9.08 -10.38
CA CYS A 131 -16.08 9.10 -11.18
C CYS A 131 -15.64 10.54 -11.42
N ASP A 132 -14.37 10.83 -11.13
CA ASP A 132 -13.72 12.11 -11.38
C ASP A 132 -12.60 11.89 -12.41
N GLU A 133 -12.81 12.41 -13.62
CA GLU A 133 -11.87 12.25 -14.74
C GLU A 133 -10.47 12.81 -14.44
N GLN A 134 -10.37 13.84 -13.60
CA GLN A 134 -9.08 14.42 -13.19
C GLN A 134 -8.23 13.41 -12.36
N ARG A 135 -8.85 12.40 -11.81
CA ARG A 135 -8.22 11.34 -11.00
C ARG A 135 -7.89 10.08 -11.80
N LEU A 136 -8.20 10.06 -13.08
CA LEU A 136 -7.84 8.96 -13.96
C LEU A 136 -6.35 9.04 -14.32
N ARG A 137 -5.65 7.95 -14.15
CA ARG A 137 -4.26 7.84 -14.61
C ARG A 137 -4.23 7.56 -16.11
N PRO A 138 -3.16 7.99 -16.81
CA PRO A 138 -2.96 7.56 -18.20
C PRO A 138 -2.98 6.03 -18.29
N GLU A 139 -3.75 5.49 -19.24
CA GLU A 139 -3.98 4.05 -19.40
C GLU A 139 -2.70 3.22 -19.39
N LYS A 140 -1.65 3.70 -20.08
CA LYS A 140 -0.34 3.00 -20.17
C LYS A 140 0.46 2.99 -18.86
N SER A 141 0.12 3.83 -17.89
CA SER A 141 0.77 3.89 -16.57
C SER A 141 -0.04 3.24 -15.46
N GLU A 142 -1.28 2.82 -15.73
CA GLU A 142 -2.14 2.17 -14.73
C GLU A 142 -1.71 0.72 -14.53
N VAL A 143 -1.55 0.36 -13.28
CA VAL A 143 -1.30 -1.03 -12.86
C VAL A 143 -2.65 -1.66 -12.53
N ASN A 144 -3.16 -2.50 -13.43
CA ASN A 144 -4.50 -3.08 -13.27
C ASN A 144 -4.59 -4.05 -12.09
N ARG A 145 -3.52 -4.81 -11.82
CA ARG A 145 -3.49 -5.80 -10.74
C ARG A 145 -2.17 -5.75 -10.00
N LEU A 146 -2.22 -5.68 -8.67
CA LEU A 146 -1.05 -5.80 -7.81
C LEU A 146 -1.39 -6.73 -6.64
N LEU A 147 -0.86 -7.95 -6.69
CA LEU A 147 -1.02 -8.99 -5.68
C LEU A 147 0.35 -9.58 -5.36
N GLY A 148 0.73 -9.61 -4.09
CA GLY A 148 2.02 -10.11 -3.64
C GLY A 148 1.97 -11.50 -3.03
N SER A 149 3.08 -12.25 -3.12
CA SER A 149 3.30 -13.45 -2.34
C SER A 149 4.04 -13.11 -1.05
N ASN A 150 3.60 -13.67 0.07
CA ASN A 150 4.28 -13.61 1.37
C ASN A 150 4.90 -14.95 1.78
N ALA A 151 5.06 -15.86 0.83
CA ALA A 151 5.62 -17.18 1.12
C ALA A 151 7.05 -17.07 1.65
N LYS A 152 7.88 -16.25 1.00
CA LYS A 152 9.29 -16.12 1.33
C LYS A 152 9.53 -15.47 2.70
N ILE A 153 8.81 -14.43 3.08
CA ILE A 153 8.94 -13.84 4.42
C ILE A 153 8.55 -14.83 5.51
N LYS A 154 7.51 -15.64 5.28
CA LYS A 154 7.10 -16.69 6.23
C LYS A 154 8.08 -17.85 6.32
N GLU A 155 8.79 -18.15 5.24
CA GLU A 155 9.81 -19.19 5.21
C GLU A 155 11.09 -18.76 5.95
N LEU A 156 11.51 -17.50 5.77
CA LEU A 156 12.79 -16.98 6.26
C LEU A 156 12.69 -16.27 7.62
N THR A 157 11.47 -16.04 8.12
CA THR A 157 11.22 -15.32 9.37
C THR A 157 10.01 -15.86 10.09
N ASP A 158 9.80 -15.45 11.35
CA ASP A 158 8.60 -15.77 12.13
C ASP A 158 7.43 -14.77 11.87
N TRP A 159 7.51 -13.97 10.81
CA TRP A 159 6.49 -12.99 10.51
C TRP A 159 5.14 -13.61 10.16
N GLN A 160 4.09 -13.04 10.74
CA GLN A 160 2.70 -13.37 10.43
C GLN A 160 1.88 -12.09 10.37
N GLN A 161 0.93 -12.04 9.44
CA GLN A 161 -0.09 -11.00 9.42
C GLN A 161 -0.96 -11.11 10.68
N LYS A 162 -1.08 -10.02 11.45
CA LYS A 162 -1.87 -9.98 12.70
C LYS A 162 -3.18 -9.23 12.56
N TYR A 163 -3.28 -8.33 11.57
CA TYR A 163 -4.45 -7.48 11.39
C TYR A 163 -5.22 -7.89 10.14
N THR A 164 -6.54 -7.96 10.27
CA THR A 164 -7.42 -8.03 9.09
C THR A 164 -7.47 -6.67 8.42
N PHE A 165 -7.87 -6.64 7.15
CA PHE A 165 -8.07 -5.39 6.42
C PHE A 165 -9.07 -4.47 7.15
N ALA A 166 -10.22 -5.01 7.58
CA ALA A 166 -11.25 -4.26 8.29
C ALA A 166 -10.75 -3.64 9.61
N GLN A 167 -9.93 -4.36 10.39
CA GLN A 167 -9.31 -3.83 11.61
C GLN A 167 -8.38 -2.65 11.30
N GLY A 168 -7.52 -2.80 10.27
CA GLY A 168 -6.62 -1.73 9.84
C GLY A 168 -7.37 -0.49 9.37
N ILE A 169 -8.46 -0.65 8.61
CA ILE A 169 -9.33 0.45 8.19
C ILE A 169 -9.98 1.14 9.38
N ALA A 170 -10.54 0.39 10.33
CA ALA A 170 -11.17 0.95 11.53
C ALA A 170 -10.18 1.80 12.35
N GLU A 171 -8.96 1.30 12.59
CA GLU A 171 -7.92 2.07 13.29
C GLU A 171 -7.49 3.33 12.51
N THR A 172 -7.42 3.23 11.17
CA THR A 172 -7.08 4.36 10.30
C THR A 172 -8.15 5.44 10.35
N ILE A 173 -9.44 5.05 10.28
CA ILE A 173 -10.59 5.96 10.40
C ILE A 173 -10.58 6.66 11.76
N ALA A 174 -10.39 5.91 12.85
CA ALA A 174 -10.35 6.45 14.20
C ALA A 174 -9.25 7.51 14.32
N TRP A 175 -8.05 7.19 13.88
CA TRP A 175 -6.93 8.14 13.92
C TRP A 175 -7.19 9.38 13.07
N MET A 176 -7.69 9.23 11.83
CA MET A 176 -7.96 10.35 10.94
C MET A 176 -9.06 11.27 11.48
N ARG A 177 -10.04 10.74 12.19
CA ARG A 177 -11.11 11.53 12.81
C ARG A 177 -10.55 12.56 13.80
N ASP A 178 -9.52 12.18 14.55
CA ASP A 178 -8.87 13.04 15.53
C ASP A 178 -7.83 14.00 14.90
N HIS A 179 -7.50 13.81 13.61
CA HIS A 179 -6.43 14.55 12.93
C HIS A 179 -6.88 15.13 11.58
N MET A 180 -8.16 15.49 11.44
CA MET A 180 -8.71 16.02 10.19
C MET A 180 -8.09 17.34 9.74
N ASP A 181 -7.51 18.10 10.66
CA ASP A 181 -6.74 19.32 10.37
C ASP A 181 -5.54 19.07 9.45
N ALA A 182 -4.97 17.87 9.48
CA ALA A 182 -3.88 17.46 8.59
C ALA A 182 -4.35 17.10 7.16
N TYR A 183 -5.66 16.95 6.93
CA TYR A 183 -6.23 16.49 5.66
C TYR A 183 -7.17 17.53 5.05
N LYS A 184 -6.90 17.91 3.81
CA LYS A 184 -7.72 18.88 3.05
C LYS A 184 -8.62 18.11 2.08
N ALA A 185 -9.84 17.79 2.50
CA ALA A 185 -10.80 16.97 1.74
C ALA A 185 -11.21 17.55 0.38
N ASP A 186 -11.06 18.88 0.19
CA ASP A 186 -11.41 19.59 -1.04
C ASP A 186 -10.28 19.66 -2.06
N ILE A 187 -9.07 19.28 -1.67
CA ILE A 187 -7.91 19.35 -2.55
C ILE A 187 -7.59 17.95 -3.09
N TYR A 188 -7.51 17.85 -4.42
CA TYR A 188 -6.92 16.69 -5.06
C TYR A 188 -5.39 16.81 -4.98
N ASN A 189 -4.78 15.94 -4.19
CA ASN A 189 -3.33 15.91 -4.04
C ASN A 189 -2.73 15.01 -5.13
N VAL A 190 -1.94 15.60 -6.04
CA VAL A 190 -1.23 14.91 -7.12
C VAL A 190 0.14 14.42 -6.67
#